data_25d0b541577c9dde4ffd1636be35d65e
#
_entry.id   25d0b541577c9dde4ffd1636be35d65e
#
_cell.length_a   1.000
_cell.length_b   1.000
_cell.length_c   1.000
_cell.angle_alpha   90.00
_cell.angle_beta   90.00
_cell.angle_gamma   90.00
#
_symmetry.space_group_name_H-M   'P 1'
#
loop_
_entity.id
_entity.type
_entity.pdbx_description
1 polymer ?
#
loop_
_entity_poly.entity_id
_entity_poly.type
_entity_poly.pdbx_seq_one_letter_code
_entity_poly.pdbx_strand_id
1 'polypeptide(L)'
;MKLEHKSLLIGVIIGFGSVFLIFFILGNIKTEFTLSIGKQDEKVRIDQKSNQDHIILSYNIKYDDTMDKENNWSLRKKRLLNLLKDYNPSIIGIQEGLINQVNYIDTYLEKYKYIGAGRDDGKTKGEFCAIYFDTTFYEILEHSTFWLSETPDLVSVGWDAALERVCTYGLFVSIYSGEKFLVLNTHFDHIGTVARIKSSELILNKIKEINKNSLPVVLMGDFNSIPDSEPIKIIEQDMIDGLRISLKNLQGPQGTFNGFDLSNPISKRIDYIFTKNFQVLYYRHIDDRLENNNYISDHLPVMAVLKRSPI
;
A
#
# COMPACT_ATOMS: atom_id res chain seq x y z
N MET A 1 -24.57 31.72 63.71
CA MET A 1 -23.86 32.17 62.48
C MET A 1 -23.12 31.02 61.91
N LYS A 2 -23.70 30.37 60.85
CA LYS A 2 -23.16 29.15 60.23
C LYS A 2 -22.13 29.58 59.18
N LEU A 3 -20.90 29.12 59.34
CA LEU A 3 -19.87 29.21 58.29
C LEU A 3 -20.17 28.19 57.21
N GLU A 4 -20.44 28.65 56.00
CA GLU A 4 -20.52 27.83 54.81
C GLU A 4 -19.09 27.47 54.37
N HIS A 5 -18.78 26.19 54.37
CA HIS A 5 -17.56 25.67 53.75
C HIS A 5 -17.74 25.67 52.22
N LYS A 6 -17.02 26.56 51.56
CA LYS A 6 -16.83 26.50 50.12
C LYS A 6 -15.94 25.32 49.79
N SER A 7 -16.48 24.36 49.06
CA SER A 7 -15.73 23.22 48.57
C SER A 7 -14.66 23.66 47.57
N LEU A 8 -13.44 23.23 47.83
CA LEU A 8 -12.28 23.47 46.97
C LEU A 8 -12.34 22.54 45.74
N LEU A 9 -12.27 23.13 44.56
CA LEU A 9 -12.19 22.39 43.32
C LEU A 9 -10.73 21.99 43.08
N ILE A 10 -10.43 20.71 43.13
CA ILE A 10 -9.11 20.21 42.78
C ILE A 10 -9.26 19.47 41.46
N GLY A 11 -8.80 20.10 40.39
CA GLY A 11 -8.66 19.45 39.07
C GLY A 11 -7.26 18.88 38.95
N VAL A 12 -7.15 17.59 38.70
CA VAL A 12 -5.89 16.94 38.32
C VAL A 12 -5.98 16.61 36.86
N ILE A 13 -5.15 17.26 36.04
CA ILE A 13 -5.00 16.93 34.61
C ILE A 13 -3.84 15.96 34.52
N ILE A 14 -4.13 14.70 34.27
CA ILE A 14 -3.11 13.71 33.93
C ILE A 14 -3.18 13.50 32.43
N GLY A 15 -2.21 14.08 31.72
CA GLY A 15 -2.06 13.93 30.29
C GLY A 15 -1.20 12.69 29.97
N PHE A 16 -1.84 11.58 29.67
CA PHE A 16 -1.27 10.51 28.86
C PHE A 16 -2.39 9.96 28.00
N GLY A 17 -2.29 10.18 26.69
CA GLY A 17 -3.15 9.52 25.69
C GLY A 17 -4.65 9.76 25.88
N SER A 18 -5.13 10.97 25.59
CA SER A 18 -6.55 11.30 25.33
C SER A 18 -7.61 10.77 26.30
N VAL A 19 -7.32 10.63 27.59
CA VAL A 19 -8.31 10.35 28.63
C VAL A 19 -8.38 11.57 29.56
N PHE A 20 -9.44 12.35 29.45
CA PHE A 20 -9.73 13.42 30.42
C PHE A 20 -10.66 12.86 31.49
N LEU A 21 -10.16 12.75 32.73
CA LEU A 21 -10.98 12.41 33.88
C LEU A 21 -11.28 13.71 34.65
N ILE A 22 -12.51 14.15 34.57
CA ILE A 22 -12.97 15.33 35.34
C ILE A 22 -13.85 14.83 36.49
N PHE A 23 -13.40 15.01 37.72
CA PHE A 23 -14.19 14.73 38.92
C PHE A 23 -14.84 16.03 39.44
N PHE A 24 -16.18 16.03 39.49
CA PHE A 24 -16.92 17.06 40.24
C PHE A 24 -17.53 16.42 41.49
N ILE A 25 -17.20 16.96 42.63
CA ILE A 25 -17.89 16.58 43.86
C ILE A 25 -18.81 17.76 44.23
N LEU A 26 -20.09 17.62 43.89
CA LEU A 26 -21.16 18.45 44.45
C LEU A 26 -22.09 17.49 45.19
N GLY A 27 -22.33 17.84 46.45
CA GLY A 27 -23.04 17.07 47.46
C GLY A 27 -24.21 16.21 46.93
N ASN A 28 -24.20 14.96 47.32
CA ASN A 28 -25.30 13.99 47.31
C ASN A 28 -26.02 13.64 45.99
N ILE A 29 -25.41 13.81 44.83
CA ILE A 29 -25.95 13.26 43.57
C ILE A 29 -25.00 12.23 43.04
N LYS A 30 -25.36 10.94 43.13
CA LYS A 30 -24.68 9.86 42.38
C LYS A 30 -25.06 9.99 40.91
N THR A 31 -24.17 10.52 40.11
CA THR A 31 -24.25 10.44 38.65
C THR A 31 -23.34 9.30 38.18
N GLU A 32 -23.92 8.25 37.60
CA GLU A 32 -23.16 7.23 36.88
C GLU A 32 -22.74 7.82 35.52
N PHE A 33 -21.44 7.99 35.33
CA PHE A 33 -20.89 8.32 34.02
C PHE A 33 -20.55 7.05 33.28
N THR A 34 -21.25 6.80 32.19
CA THR A 34 -20.87 5.78 31.23
C THR A 34 -19.73 6.31 30.38
N LEU A 35 -18.53 5.75 30.53
CA LEU A 35 -17.37 6.10 29.71
C LEU A 35 -17.58 5.48 28.32
N SER A 36 -17.97 6.29 27.35
CA SER A 36 -17.95 5.89 25.94
C SER A 36 -16.52 6.02 25.44
N ILE A 37 -15.78 4.91 25.45
CA ILE A 37 -14.49 4.83 24.77
C ILE A 37 -14.79 4.72 23.28
N GLY A 38 -14.83 5.85 22.58
CA GLY A 38 -14.77 5.84 21.13
C GLY A 38 -13.45 5.17 20.74
N LYS A 39 -13.53 4.07 19.99
CA LYS A 39 -12.39 3.52 19.26
C LYS A 39 -11.92 4.60 18.26
N GLN A 40 -11.08 5.52 18.68
CA GLN A 40 -10.16 6.16 17.77
C GLN A 40 -9.14 5.06 17.41
N ASP A 41 -9.22 4.55 16.18
CA ASP A 41 -8.13 3.82 15.60
C ASP A 41 -6.87 4.68 15.82
N GLU A 42 -5.94 4.18 16.62
CA GLU A 42 -4.61 4.76 16.72
C GLU A 42 -4.08 4.82 15.28
N LYS A 43 -4.13 5.99 14.64
CA LYS A 43 -3.26 6.30 13.52
C LYS A 43 -1.86 6.10 14.08
N VAL A 44 -1.30 4.92 13.87
CA VAL A 44 0.09 4.66 14.16
C VAL A 44 0.83 5.63 13.27
N ARG A 45 1.18 6.79 13.82
CA ARG A 45 2.25 7.61 13.25
C ARG A 45 3.46 6.71 13.34
N ILE A 46 3.82 6.13 12.20
CA ILE A 46 5.10 5.48 12.04
C ILE A 46 6.07 6.65 12.15
N ASP A 47 6.52 6.90 13.38
CA ASP A 47 7.65 7.79 13.59
C ASP A 47 8.76 7.19 12.73
N GLN A 48 9.12 7.86 11.63
CA GLN A 48 10.28 7.53 10.80
C GLN A 48 11.55 7.79 11.62
N LYS A 49 11.66 7.12 12.77
CA LYS A 49 12.76 7.32 13.71
C LYS A 49 14.06 6.67 13.30
N SER A 50 14.05 5.84 12.25
CA SER A 50 15.29 5.42 11.64
C SER A 50 15.26 5.67 10.14
N ASN A 51 16.21 6.41 9.62
CA ASN A 51 16.50 6.56 8.18
C ASN A 51 16.87 5.20 7.52
N GLN A 52 16.56 4.08 8.15
CA GLN A 52 16.88 2.71 7.76
C GLN A 52 15.64 1.87 7.43
N ASP A 53 14.43 2.36 7.73
CA ASP A 53 13.19 1.62 7.46
C ASP A 53 12.59 2.06 6.11
N HIS A 54 12.18 1.09 5.30
CA HIS A 54 11.53 1.34 4.02
C HIS A 54 10.01 1.19 4.19
N ILE A 55 9.26 2.25 3.94
CA ILE A 55 7.80 2.22 3.95
C ILE A 55 7.32 2.00 2.52
N ILE A 56 6.82 0.82 2.25
CA ILE A 56 6.34 0.39 0.93
C ILE A 56 4.83 0.38 0.92
N LEU A 57 4.22 0.92 -0.13
CA LEU A 57 2.78 0.91 -0.34
C LEU A 57 2.46 0.40 -1.76
N SER A 58 1.58 -0.62 -1.87
CA SER A 58 1.00 -1.10 -3.12
C SER A 58 -0.47 -0.70 -3.18
N TYR A 59 -0.92 -0.15 -4.29
CA TYR A 59 -2.30 0.33 -4.42
C TYR A 59 -2.83 0.24 -5.85
N ASN A 60 -3.76 -0.66 -6.11
CA ASN A 60 -4.60 -0.58 -7.29
C ASN A 60 -5.56 0.61 -7.12
N ILE A 61 -5.36 1.67 -7.90
CA ILE A 61 -6.05 2.95 -7.73
C ILE A 61 -7.37 3.04 -8.51
N LYS A 62 -7.75 1.98 -9.19
CA LYS A 62 -8.84 1.92 -10.17
C LYS A 62 -8.69 2.96 -11.28
N TYR A 63 -8.61 2.49 -12.52
CA TYR A 63 -8.53 3.37 -13.68
C TYR A 63 -9.68 4.40 -13.75
N ASP A 64 -9.46 5.47 -14.50
CA ASP A 64 -10.45 6.51 -14.70
C ASP A 64 -11.52 6.04 -15.70
N ASP A 65 -12.53 5.32 -15.19
CA ASP A 65 -13.71 4.96 -15.96
C ASP A 65 -14.67 6.14 -16.01
N THR A 66 -14.71 6.82 -17.16
CA THR A 66 -15.57 7.97 -17.38
C THR A 66 -17.07 7.62 -17.43
N MET A 67 -17.42 6.33 -17.58
CA MET A 67 -18.80 5.82 -17.57
C MET A 67 -19.29 5.52 -16.16
N ASP A 68 -18.41 5.25 -15.21
CA ASP A 68 -18.76 5.06 -13.81
C ASP A 68 -18.99 6.42 -13.12
N LYS A 69 -20.26 6.79 -13.00
CA LYS A 69 -20.64 8.08 -12.41
C LYS A 69 -20.48 8.11 -10.88
N GLU A 70 -20.54 6.96 -10.24
CA GLU A 70 -20.54 6.84 -8.76
C GLU A 70 -19.12 6.79 -8.21
N ASN A 71 -18.20 6.11 -8.91
CA ASN A 71 -16.82 5.91 -8.48
C ASN A 71 -15.80 6.57 -9.41
N ASN A 72 -16.22 7.60 -10.15
CA ASN A 72 -15.38 8.34 -11.07
C ASN A 72 -14.12 8.88 -10.38
N TRP A 73 -13.01 8.89 -11.11
CA TRP A 73 -11.72 9.39 -10.63
C TRP A 73 -11.78 10.79 -10.05
N SER A 74 -12.58 11.68 -10.65
CA SER A 74 -12.72 13.06 -10.17
C SER A 74 -13.23 13.17 -8.75
N LEU A 75 -14.04 12.20 -8.28
CA LEU A 75 -14.57 12.11 -6.92
C LEU A 75 -13.54 11.53 -5.94
N ARG A 76 -12.63 10.68 -6.40
CA ARG A 76 -11.71 9.89 -5.57
C ARG A 76 -10.32 10.52 -5.44
N LYS A 77 -9.83 11.21 -6.49
CA LYS A 77 -8.44 11.67 -6.66
C LYS A 77 -7.90 12.49 -5.49
N LYS A 78 -8.71 13.40 -4.93
CA LYS A 78 -8.26 14.26 -3.80
C LYS A 78 -8.02 13.46 -2.55
N ARG A 79 -8.94 12.55 -2.21
CA ARG A 79 -8.82 11.71 -1.00
C ARG A 79 -7.72 10.68 -1.15
N LEU A 80 -7.55 10.10 -2.37
CA LEU A 80 -6.44 9.22 -2.69
C LEU A 80 -5.09 9.93 -2.47
N LEU A 81 -4.94 11.13 -3.01
CA LEU A 81 -3.73 11.92 -2.83
C LEU A 81 -3.46 12.24 -1.36
N ASN A 82 -4.50 12.60 -0.59
CA ASN A 82 -4.37 12.84 0.84
C ASN A 82 -3.95 11.59 1.58
N LEU A 83 -4.48 10.41 1.23
CA LEU A 83 -4.05 9.13 1.79
C LEU A 83 -2.55 8.91 1.57
N LEU A 84 -2.06 9.10 0.33
CA LEU A 84 -0.64 8.95 0.02
C LEU A 84 0.23 9.94 0.83
N LYS A 85 -0.24 11.18 1.02
CA LYS A 85 0.47 12.18 1.83
C LYS A 85 0.42 11.85 3.34
N ASP A 86 -0.72 11.38 3.84
CA ASP A 86 -0.91 11.07 5.27
C ASP A 86 -0.05 9.88 5.72
N TYR A 87 0.05 8.84 4.90
CA TYR A 87 0.89 7.66 5.18
C TYR A 87 2.35 7.86 4.79
N ASN A 88 2.63 8.80 3.89
CA ASN A 88 3.98 9.22 3.48
C ASN A 88 4.93 8.04 3.21
N PRO A 89 4.53 7.04 2.37
CA PRO A 89 5.39 5.89 2.09
C PRO A 89 6.62 6.31 1.28
N SER A 90 7.75 5.67 1.53
CA SER A 90 8.98 6.01 0.82
C SER A 90 9.02 5.45 -0.62
N ILE A 91 8.25 4.38 -0.89
CA ILE A 91 8.02 3.83 -2.23
C ILE A 91 6.54 3.46 -2.38
N ILE A 92 5.95 3.80 -3.53
CA ILE A 92 4.55 3.54 -3.87
C ILE A 92 4.48 2.80 -5.20
N GLY A 93 3.89 1.61 -5.24
CA GLY A 93 3.48 0.95 -6.47
C GLY A 93 2.00 1.20 -6.72
N ILE A 94 1.66 1.76 -7.87
CA ILE A 94 0.26 1.87 -8.27
C ILE A 94 -0.04 0.93 -9.44
N GLN A 95 -1.27 0.43 -9.52
CA GLN A 95 -1.81 -0.35 -10.63
C GLN A 95 -3.05 0.35 -11.17
N GLU A 96 -3.43 0.05 -12.41
CA GLU A 96 -4.55 0.65 -13.17
C GLU A 96 -4.44 2.17 -13.42
N GLY A 97 -3.34 2.81 -13.10
CA GLY A 97 -3.20 4.25 -13.34
C GLY A 97 -3.14 4.58 -14.82
N LEU A 98 -4.11 5.32 -15.36
CA LEU A 98 -3.99 5.94 -16.66
C LEU A 98 -3.09 7.17 -16.58
N ILE A 99 -2.55 7.63 -17.72
CA ILE A 99 -1.59 8.74 -17.76
C ILE A 99 -2.08 10.03 -17.08
N ASN A 100 -3.38 10.34 -17.15
CA ASN A 100 -3.96 11.49 -16.47
C ASN A 100 -3.95 11.32 -14.94
N GLN A 101 -4.12 10.09 -14.43
CA GLN A 101 -4.06 9.77 -13.01
C GLN A 101 -2.61 9.79 -12.51
N VAL A 102 -1.69 9.20 -13.29
CA VAL A 102 -0.24 9.23 -13.02
C VAL A 102 0.25 10.67 -12.95
N ASN A 103 -0.07 11.50 -13.94
CA ASN A 103 0.33 12.91 -13.96
C ASN A 103 -0.28 13.72 -12.81
N TYR A 104 -1.53 13.40 -12.40
CA TYR A 104 -2.14 14.04 -11.24
C TYR A 104 -1.36 13.73 -9.96
N ILE A 105 -1.01 12.46 -9.72
CA ILE A 105 -0.23 12.06 -8.54
C ILE A 105 1.16 12.71 -8.59
N ASP A 106 1.85 12.67 -9.72
CA ASP A 106 3.19 13.25 -9.91
C ASP A 106 3.20 14.76 -9.63
N THR A 107 2.18 15.48 -10.12
CA THR A 107 2.06 16.93 -9.92
C THR A 107 1.96 17.33 -8.44
N TYR A 108 1.28 16.52 -7.62
CA TYR A 108 1.00 16.88 -6.23
C TYR A 108 1.85 16.15 -5.18
N LEU A 109 2.69 15.19 -5.59
CA LEU A 109 3.71 14.55 -4.77
C LEU A 109 5.12 15.09 -5.10
N GLU A 110 5.35 16.37 -4.84
CA GLU A 110 6.51 17.15 -5.32
C GLU A 110 7.89 16.52 -5.04
N LYS A 111 8.04 15.77 -3.93
CA LYS A 111 9.30 15.10 -3.60
C LYS A 111 9.46 13.71 -4.19
N TYR A 112 8.45 13.22 -4.92
CA TYR A 112 8.51 11.94 -5.60
C TYR A 112 8.83 12.09 -7.07
N LYS A 113 9.46 11.06 -7.61
CA LYS A 113 9.51 10.80 -9.06
C LYS A 113 8.92 9.42 -9.31
N TYR A 114 8.50 9.16 -10.54
CA TYR A 114 8.03 7.83 -10.89
C TYR A 114 8.78 7.23 -12.07
N ILE A 115 8.71 5.90 -12.16
CA ILE A 115 9.13 5.08 -13.28
C ILE A 115 7.96 4.20 -13.69
N GLY A 116 7.95 3.78 -14.95
CA GLY A 116 6.90 2.94 -15.53
C GLY A 116 6.47 3.46 -16.90
N ALA A 117 5.74 2.62 -17.61
CA ALA A 117 5.20 2.92 -18.94
C ALA A 117 3.78 2.37 -19.08
N GLY A 118 3.00 2.98 -19.96
CA GLY A 118 1.67 2.50 -20.31
C GLY A 118 1.75 1.17 -21.07
N ARG A 119 0.92 0.20 -20.68
CA ARG A 119 1.00 -1.18 -21.16
C ARG A 119 0.70 -1.34 -22.65
N ASP A 120 -0.09 -0.41 -23.27
CA ASP A 120 -0.56 -0.54 -24.65
C ASP A 120 0.47 -0.07 -25.69
N ASP A 121 1.43 0.79 -25.31
CA ASP A 121 2.41 1.34 -26.26
C ASP A 121 3.85 1.43 -25.71
N GLY A 122 4.05 1.03 -24.47
CA GLY A 122 5.34 1.20 -23.79
C GLY A 122 5.72 2.65 -23.51
N LYS A 123 4.76 3.56 -23.55
CA LYS A 123 4.95 5.01 -23.34
C LYS A 123 3.87 5.56 -22.43
N THR A 124 2.74 6.00 -22.99
CA THR A 124 1.70 6.73 -22.26
C THR A 124 0.30 6.16 -22.40
N LYS A 125 0.09 5.15 -23.25
CA LYS A 125 -1.22 4.56 -23.48
C LYS A 125 -1.43 3.32 -22.60
N GLY A 126 -2.67 3.15 -22.14
CA GLY A 126 -3.09 2.07 -21.27
C GLY A 126 -2.72 2.30 -19.81
N GLU A 127 -2.94 1.29 -19.02
CA GLU A 127 -2.69 1.31 -17.58
C GLU A 127 -1.21 1.17 -17.27
N PHE A 128 -0.77 1.85 -16.21
CA PHE A 128 0.58 1.78 -15.67
C PHE A 128 0.63 0.86 -14.46
N CYS A 129 1.74 0.17 -14.32
CA CYS A 129 2.24 -0.35 -13.04
C CYS A 129 3.40 0.57 -12.60
N ALA A 130 3.09 1.81 -12.23
CA ALA A 130 4.12 2.79 -11.91
C ALA A 130 4.68 2.59 -10.49
N ILE A 131 5.96 2.93 -10.32
CA ILE A 131 6.64 2.99 -9.01
C ILE A 131 7.05 4.44 -8.75
N TYR A 132 6.43 5.06 -7.74
CA TYR A 132 6.87 6.35 -7.21
C TYR A 132 7.85 6.13 -6.07
N PHE A 133 8.85 6.98 -5.97
CA PHE A 133 9.85 6.93 -4.90
C PHE A 133 10.19 8.33 -4.42
N ASP A 134 10.35 8.48 -3.11
CA ASP A 134 10.75 9.74 -2.48
C ASP A 134 12.23 10.00 -2.77
N THR A 135 12.52 11.05 -3.55
CA THR A 135 13.87 11.41 -3.99
C THR A 135 14.75 11.94 -2.86
N THR A 136 14.18 12.21 -1.69
CA THR A 136 14.96 12.54 -0.49
C THR A 136 15.52 11.30 0.21
N PHE A 137 14.99 10.10 -0.11
CA PHE A 137 15.43 8.81 0.46
C PHE A 137 16.20 7.97 -0.54
N TYR A 138 15.87 8.05 -1.84
CA TYR A 138 16.40 7.12 -2.85
C TYR A 138 16.87 7.81 -4.13
N GLU A 139 17.92 7.23 -4.70
CA GLU A 139 18.29 7.39 -6.09
C GLU A 139 17.96 6.09 -6.83
N ILE A 140 17.68 6.22 -8.14
CA ILE A 140 17.45 5.08 -9.02
C ILE A 140 18.67 4.85 -9.89
N LEU A 141 19.18 3.63 -9.93
CA LEU A 141 20.35 3.24 -10.69
C LEU A 141 20.00 2.64 -12.05
N GLU A 142 18.91 1.86 -12.10
CA GLU A 142 18.44 1.17 -13.29
C GLU A 142 16.93 0.96 -13.18
N HIS A 143 16.19 1.02 -14.28
CA HIS A 143 14.78 0.68 -14.33
C HIS A 143 14.33 0.27 -15.72
N SER A 144 13.27 -0.53 -15.79
CA SER A 144 12.56 -0.84 -17.04
C SER A 144 11.14 -1.31 -16.75
N THR A 145 10.35 -1.42 -17.80
CA THR A 145 9.05 -2.08 -17.82
C THR A 145 9.08 -3.18 -18.86
N PHE A 146 8.61 -4.39 -18.51
CA PHE A 146 8.51 -5.52 -19.42
C PHE A 146 7.10 -6.10 -19.40
N TRP A 147 6.72 -6.74 -20.53
CA TRP A 147 5.39 -7.35 -20.68
C TRP A 147 5.38 -8.76 -20.09
N LEU A 148 4.27 -9.11 -19.47
CA LEU A 148 4.01 -10.45 -18.95
C LEU A 148 3.50 -11.33 -20.08
N SER A 149 4.42 -11.71 -20.95
CA SER A 149 4.14 -12.47 -22.17
C SER A 149 5.35 -13.31 -22.58
N GLU A 150 5.20 -14.09 -23.65
CA GLU A 150 6.28 -14.84 -24.30
C GLU A 150 7.33 -13.92 -24.93
N THR A 151 6.99 -12.65 -25.15
CA THR A 151 7.87 -11.62 -25.73
C THR A 151 7.97 -10.41 -24.80
N PRO A 152 8.65 -10.53 -23.65
CA PRO A 152 8.61 -9.51 -22.57
C PRO A 152 9.17 -8.15 -22.94
N ASP A 153 9.99 -8.08 -23.98
CA ASP A 153 10.60 -6.82 -24.43
C ASP A 153 9.75 -6.09 -25.50
N LEU A 154 8.59 -6.66 -25.86
CA LEU A 154 7.65 -6.11 -26.86
C LEU A 154 6.25 -5.95 -26.26
N VAL A 155 5.52 -4.93 -26.71
CA VAL A 155 4.09 -4.79 -26.39
C VAL A 155 3.35 -6.03 -26.90
N SER A 156 2.80 -6.80 -25.99
CA SER A 156 2.14 -8.07 -26.32
C SER A 156 1.21 -8.55 -25.20
N VAL A 157 0.17 -9.29 -25.62
CA VAL A 157 -0.70 -10.06 -24.71
C VAL A 157 -0.06 -11.44 -24.52
N GLY A 158 0.11 -11.88 -23.28
CA GLY A 158 0.76 -13.16 -22.96
C GLY A 158 -0.24 -14.29 -22.76
N TRP A 159 0.07 -15.46 -23.30
CA TRP A 159 -0.67 -16.73 -23.09
C TRP A 159 -2.18 -16.60 -23.31
N ASP A 160 -2.99 -16.83 -22.26
CA ASP A 160 -4.45 -16.70 -22.26
C ASP A 160 -4.93 -15.41 -21.59
N ALA A 161 -4.06 -14.39 -21.45
CA ALA A 161 -4.44 -13.11 -20.89
C ALA A 161 -5.49 -12.40 -21.76
N ALA A 162 -6.39 -11.66 -21.10
CA ALA A 162 -7.38 -10.84 -21.79
C ALA A 162 -6.80 -9.52 -22.32
N LEU A 163 -5.74 -9.03 -21.71
CA LEU A 163 -5.14 -7.72 -21.97
C LEU A 163 -3.62 -7.81 -21.78
N GLU A 164 -2.90 -6.82 -22.33
CA GLU A 164 -1.50 -6.61 -22.03
C GLU A 164 -1.31 -6.42 -20.53
N ARG A 165 -0.30 -7.08 -19.95
CA ARG A 165 0.10 -6.95 -18.57
C ARG A 165 1.58 -6.65 -18.48
N VAL A 166 1.95 -5.82 -17.53
CA VAL A 166 3.32 -5.36 -17.38
C VAL A 166 3.82 -5.50 -15.94
N CYS A 167 5.13 -5.58 -15.84
CA CYS A 167 5.85 -5.44 -14.58
C CYS A 167 6.92 -4.34 -14.76
N THR A 168 6.87 -3.34 -13.91
CA THR A 168 7.91 -2.30 -13.83
C THR A 168 8.87 -2.65 -12.71
N TYR A 169 10.19 -2.50 -12.95
CA TYR A 169 11.18 -2.65 -11.89
C TYR A 169 12.10 -1.44 -11.82
N GLY A 170 12.68 -1.24 -10.61
CA GLY A 170 13.74 -0.28 -10.36
C GLY A 170 14.77 -0.83 -9.38
N LEU A 171 16.05 -0.59 -9.68
CA LEU A 171 17.16 -0.81 -8.76
C LEU A 171 17.42 0.51 -8.02
N PHE A 172 17.12 0.52 -6.75
CA PHE A 172 17.23 1.70 -5.89
C PHE A 172 18.47 1.63 -5.00
N VAL A 173 18.98 2.80 -4.63
CA VAL A 173 19.99 2.97 -3.59
C VAL A 173 19.49 3.96 -2.54
N SER A 174 19.55 3.58 -1.27
CA SER A 174 19.26 4.48 -0.15
C SER A 174 20.36 5.54 -0.03
N ILE A 175 19.97 6.82 -0.07
CA ILE A 175 20.90 7.97 0.09
C ILE A 175 21.57 7.95 1.47
N TYR A 176 20.87 7.44 2.49
CA TYR A 176 21.36 7.45 3.87
C TYR A 176 22.28 6.28 4.20
N SER A 177 21.97 5.07 3.71
CA SER A 177 22.71 3.85 4.06
C SER A 177 23.62 3.34 2.94
N GLY A 178 23.42 3.80 1.70
CA GLY A 178 24.08 3.23 0.51
C GLY A 178 23.54 1.83 0.15
N GLU A 179 22.52 1.34 0.85
CA GLU A 179 21.91 0.04 0.59
C GLU A 179 21.24 0.03 -0.78
N LYS A 180 21.51 -1.03 -1.55
CA LYS A 180 20.88 -1.28 -2.84
C LYS A 180 19.83 -2.37 -2.69
N PHE A 181 18.68 -2.19 -3.34
CA PHE A 181 17.59 -3.17 -3.37
C PHE A 181 16.77 -3.03 -4.65
N LEU A 182 16.11 -4.12 -5.04
CA LEU A 182 15.27 -4.19 -6.22
C LEU A 182 13.81 -4.09 -5.81
N VAL A 183 13.03 -3.26 -6.52
CA VAL A 183 11.57 -3.17 -6.36
C VAL A 183 10.91 -3.47 -7.68
N LEU A 184 9.88 -4.33 -7.64
CA LEU A 184 9.03 -4.64 -8.79
C LEU A 184 7.58 -4.34 -8.44
N ASN A 185 6.81 -3.83 -9.41
CA ASN A 185 5.38 -3.56 -9.30
C ASN A 185 4.66 -4.13 -10.54
N THR A 186 3.58 -4.88 -10.31
CA THR A 186 2.88 -5.61 -11.36
C THR A 186 1.36 -5.60 -11.18
N HIS A 187 0.63 -5.92 -12.26
CA HIS A 187 -0.80 -6.20 -12.24
C HIS A 187 -1.07 -7.41 -13.14
N PHE A 188 -1.44 -8.54 -12.55
CA PHE A 188 -1.70 -9.79 -13.27
C PHE A 188 -3.04 -9.77 -13.99
N ASP A 189 -3.18 -10.65 -14.98
CA ASP A 189 -4.44 -10.74 -15.72
C ASP A 189 -5.58 -11.27 -14.85
N HIS A 190 -6.75 -10.66 -15.01
CA HIS A 190 -7.94 -10.97 -14.22
C HIS A 190 -8.72 -12.19 -14.72
N ILE A 191 -8.48 -12.64 -15.98
CA ILE A 191 -9.15 -13.79 -16.62
C ILE A 191 -8.18 -14.95 -16.78
N GLY A 192 -7.05 -14.74 -17.48
CA GLY A 192 -6.13 -15.77 -17.92
C GLY A 192 -5.47 -16.52 -16.75
N THR A 193 -5.83 -17.77 -16.56
CA THR A 193 -5.27 -18.61 -15.50
C THR A 193 -3.84 -19.03 -15.81
N VAL A 194 -3.56 -19.41 -17.07
CA VAL A 194 -2.21 -19.74 -17.52
C VAL A 194 -1.32 -18.50 -17.50
N ALA A 195 -1.86 -17.35 -17.92
CA ALA A 195 -1.14 -16.08 -17.90
C ALA A 195 -0.66 -15.72 -16.49
N ARG A 196 -1.49 -15.88 -15.44
CA ARG A 196 -1.07 -15.61 -14.06
C ARG A 196 0.05 -16.54 -13.59
N ILE A 197 -0.05 -17.84 -13.89
CA ILE A 197 0.99 -18.84 -13.57
C ILE A 197 2.30 -18.46 -14.25
N LYS A 198 2.25 -18.23 -15.56
CA LYS A 198 3.43 -17.91 -16.38
C LYS A 198 4.04 -16.55 -16.04
N SER A 199 3.21 -15.58 -15.65
CA SER A 199 3.68 -14.28 -15.16
C SER A 199 4.51 -14.42 -13.88
N SER A 200 4.09 -15.29 -12.96
CA SER A 200 4.86 -15.59 -11.75
C SER A 200 6.23 -16.18 -12.08
N GLU A 201 6.27 -17.20 -12.97
CA GLU A 201 7.51 -17.81 -13.43
C GLU A 201 8.44 -16.78 -14.11
N LEU A 202 7.88 -15.95 -15.02
CA LEU A 202 8.62 -14.92 -15.74
C LEU A 202 9.23 -13.88 -14.79
N ILE A 203 8.44 -13.37 -13.83
CA ILE A 203 8.94 -12.39 -12.86
C ILE A 203 10.09 -12.96 -12.04
N LEU A 204 9.99 -14.18 -11.51
CA LEU A 204 11.08 -14.82 -10.78
C LEU A 204 12.33 -15.01 -11.62
N ASN A 205 12.18 -15.37 -12.90
CA ASN A 205 13.30 -15.48 -13.83
C ASN A 205 13.94 -14.10 -14.11
N LYS A 206 13.13 -13.06 -14.32
CA LYS A 206 13.63 -11.69 -14.49
C LYS A 206 14.34 -11.18 -13.23
N ILE A 207 13.83 -11.48 -12.03
CA ILE A 207 14.53 -11.16 -10.78
C ILE A 207 15.92 -11.84 -10.75
N LYS A 208 16.03 -13.12 -11.10
CA LYS A 208 17.33 -13.84 -11.16
C LYS A 208 18.27 -13.26 -12.22
N GLU A 209 17.73 -12.80 -13.35
CA GLU A 209 18.50 -12.19 -14.43
C GLU A 209 19.06 -10.82 -14.01
N ILE A 210 18.26 -9.97 -13.40
CA ILE A 210 18.61 -8.60 -13.00
C ILE A 210 19.44 -8.59 -11.71
N ASN A 211 19.07 -9.40 -10.73
CA ASN A 211 19.62 -9.39 -9.36
C ASN A 211 20.78 -10.38 -9.17
N LYS A 212 21.82 -10.29 -9.98
CA LYS A 212 23.01 -11.15 -9.89
C LYS A 212 23.77 -11.06 -8.57
N ASN A 213 23.60 -9.95 -7.85
CA ASN A 213 24.28 -9.68 -6.58
C ASN A 213 23.47 -10.11 -5.35
N SER A 214 22.37 -10.83 -5.52
CA SER A 214 21.48 -11.28 -4.43
C SER A 214 21.04 -10.16 -3.48
N LEU A 215 20.79 -8.97 -4.03
CA LEU A 215 20.27 -7.82 -3.29
C LEU A 215 18.90 -8.13 -2.70
N PRO A 216 18.48 -7.42 -1.66
CA PRO A 216 17.10 -7.49 -1.17
C PRO A 216 16.10 -7.13 -2.27
N VAL A 217 14.92 -7.79 -2.26
CA VAL A 217 13.89 -7.62 -3.28
C VAL A 217 12.54 -7.36 -2.63
N VAL A 218 11.80 -6.42 -3.20
CA VAL A 218 10.37 -6.21 -2.96
C VAL A 218 9.63 -6.45 -4.27
N LEU A 219 8.64 -7.32 -4.25
CA LEU A 219 7.69 -7.53 -5.34
C LEU A 219 6.30 -7.20 -4.83
N MET A 220 5.65 -6.21 -5.41
CA MET A 220 4.33 -5.75 -5.00
C MET A 220 3.37 -5.65 -6.18
N GLY A 221 2.09 -5.61 -5.89
CA GLY A 221 1.06 -5.40 -6.92
C GLY A 221 -0.26 -6.07 -6.63
N ASP A 222 -1.13 -6.00 -7.65
CA ASP A 222 -2.36 -6.77 -7.76
C ASP A 222 -2.09 -8.05 -8.57
N PHE A 223 -2.12 -9.18 -7.89
CA PHE A 223 -1.83 -10.49 -8.52
C PHE A 223 -3.09 -11.18 -9.05
N ASN A 224 -4.28 -10.58 -8.87
CA ASN A 224 -5.56 -11.19 -9.25
C ASN A 224 -5.68 -12.67 -8.81
N SER A 225 -5.02 -13.02 -7.72
CA SER A 225 -4.84 -14.39 -7.23
C SER A 225 -4.95 -14.42 -5.71
N ILE A 226 -5.79 -15.32 -5.18
CA ILE A 226 -5.94 -15.50 -3.73
C ILE A 226 -4.75 -16.27 -3.13
N PRO A 227 -4.53 -16.19 -1.81
CA PRO A 227 -3.53 -17.00 -1.12
C PRO A 227 -3.69 -18.50 -1.45
N ASP A 228 -2.56 -19.20 -1.47
CA ASP A 228 -2.46 -20.64 -1.77
C ASP A 228 -2.86 -21.06 -3.21
N SER A 229 -3.19 -20.10 -4.07
CA SER A 229 -3.35 -20.36 -5.52
C SER A 229 -1.98 -20.61 -6.18
N GLU A 230 -1.98 -21.29 -7.33
CA GLU A 230 -0.73 -21.69 -8.01
C GLU A 230 0.19 -20.51 -8.32
N PRO A 231 -0.29 -19.36 -8.86
CA PRO A 231 0.59 -18.19 -9.09
C PRO A 231 1.30 -17.72 -7.82
N ILE A 232 0.61 -17.71 -6.68
CA ILE A 232 1.17 -17.27 -5.40
C ILE A 232 2.19 -18.28 -4.88
N LYS A 233 1.89 -19.59 -4.94
CA LYS A 233 2.84 -20.65 -4.56
C LYS A 233 4.13 -20.61 -5.35
N ILE A 234 4.06 -20.28 -6.66
CA ILE A 234 5.26 -20.13 -7.49
C ILE A 234 6.12 -18.97 -6.97
N ILE A 235 5.53 -17.82 -6.68
CA ILE A 235 6.27 -16.67 -6.13
C ILE A 235 6.89 -17.05 -4.78
N GLU A 236 6.17 -17.78 -3.94
CA GLU A 236 6.63 -18.20 -2.61
C GLU A 236 7.78 -19.24 -2.65
N GLN A 237 8.17 -19.76 -3.81
CA GLN A 237 9.39 -20.58 -3.94
C GLN A 237 10.68 -19.78 -3.73
N ASP A 238 10.68 -18.48 -4.08
CA ASP A 238 11.87 -17.63 -4.02
C ASP A 238 11.68 -16.39 -3.14
N MET A 239 10.45 -16.03 -2.79
CA MET A 239 10.08 -14.85 -2.01
C MET A 239 9.11 -15.21 -0.88
N ILE A 240 8.92 -14.32 0.06
CA ILE A 240 8.03 -14.55 1.20
C ILE A 240 6.93 -13.50 1.20
N ASP A 241 5.67 -13.92 1.38
CA ASP A 241 4.56 -13.01 1.61
C ASP A 241 4.80 -12.21 2.89
N GLY A 242 4.92 -10.89 2.75
CA GLY A 242 5.22 -9.98 3.86
C GLY A 242 4.23 -10.06 5.01
N LEU A 243 2.97 -10.36 4.72
CA LEU A 243 1.96 -10.56 5.77
C LEU A 243 2.31 -11.77 6.67
N ARG A 244 2.79 -12.87 6.08
CA ARG A 244 3.08 -14.11 6.83
C ARG A 244 4.26 -13.98 7.80
N ILE A 245 5.18 -13.05 7.53
CA ILE A 245 6.38 -12.84 8.35
C ILE A 245 6.39 -11.51 9.11
N SER A 246 5.29 -10.78 9.08
CA SER A 246 5.16 -9.52 9.82
C SER A 246 5.31 -9.75 11.33
N LEU A 247 6.14 -8.94 11.97
CA LEU A 247 6.35 -9.02 13.43
C LEU A 247 5.10 -8.61 14.23
N LYS A 248 4.18 -7.88 13.61
CA LYS A 248 2.91 -7.47 14.19
C LYS A 248 1.75 -8.10 13.42
N ASN A 249 0.67 -8.37 14.10
CA ASN A 249 -0.55 -8.84 13.47
C ASN A 249 -1.04 -7.85 12.41
N LEU A 250 -1.72 -8.38 11.38
CA LEU A 250 -2.36 -7.58 10.34
C LEU A 250 -3.24 -6.48 10.98
N GLN A 251 -3.05 -5.26 10.49
CA GLN A 251 -3.93 -4.15 10.78
C GLN A 251 -4.87 -3.92 9.59
N GLY A 252 -6.17 -3.80 9.85
CA GLY A 252 -7.20 -3.61 8.82
C GLY A 252 -7.93 -4.91 8.43
N PRO A 253 -8.74 -4.87 7.36
CA PRO A 253 -9.50 -6.03 6.87
C PRO A 253 -8.60 -7.17 6.41
N GLN A 254 -9.15 -8.41 6.37
CA GLN A 254 -8.42 -9.60 5.92
C GLN A 254 -8.16 -9.59 4.40
N GLY A 255 -9.10 -9.07 3.62
CA GLY A 255 -8.98 -8.93 2.18
C GLY A 255 -8.49 -7.55 1.75
N THR A 256 -8.29 -7.40 0.44
CA THR A 256 -7.87 -6.15 -0.20
C THR A 256 -8.81 -5.68 -1.29
N PHE A 257 -9.61 -6.58 -1.90
CA PHE A 257 -10.57 -6.26 -2.93
C PHE A 257 -11.97 -6.08 -2.33
N ASN A 258 -12.55 -4.88 -2.50
CA ASN A 258 -13.88 -4.51 -2.03
C ASN A 258 -14.91 -4.36 -3.16
N GLY A 259 -14.49 -4.13 -4.41
CA GLY A 259 -15.36 -3.97 -5.57
C GLY A 259 -16.34 -2.80 -5.45
N PHE A 260 -16.05 -1.79 -4.64
CA PHE A 260 -16.94 -0.71 -4.22
C PHE A 260 -18.19 -1.18 -3.46
N ASP A 261 -18.24 -2.44 -3.03
CA ASP A 261 -19.36 -3.00 -2.28
C ASP A 261 -19.21 -2.71 -0.78
N LEU A 262 -20.14 -1.91 -0.25
CA LEU A 262 -20.19 -1.55 1.17
C LEU A 262 -20.95 -2.59 2.02
N SER A 263 -21.66 -3.53 1.40
CA SER A 263 -22.55 -4.47 2.08
C SER A 263 -21.87 -5.73 2.58
N ASN A 264 -20.72 -6.09 1.99
CA ASN A 264 -20.00 -7.32 2.29
C ASN A 264 -18.64 -7.07 2.97
N PRO A 265 -18.20 -7.99 3.85
CA PRO A 265 -16.86 -7.94 4.41
C PRO A 265 -15.79 -8.08 3.33
N ILE A 266 -14.70 -7.31 3.44
CA ILE A 266 -13.57 -7.41 2.53
C ILE A 266 -12.75 -8.65 2.92
N SER A 267 -12.96 -9.77 2.22
CA SER A 267 -12.33 -11.06 2.51
C SER A 267 -11.37 -11.53 1.41
N LYS A 268 -11.54 -11.06 0.17
CA LYS A 268 -10.70 -11.47 -0.96
C LYS A 268 -9.40 -10.68 -0.96
N ARG A 269 -8.27 -11.34 -0.66
CA ARG A 269 -6.93 -10.76 -0.72
C ARG A 269 -6.29 -11.13 -2.05
N ILE A 270 -5.98 -10.14 -2.87
CA ILE A 270 -5.34 -10.30 -4.19
C ILE A 270 -4.18 -9.33 -4.41
N ASP A 271 -3.99 -8.39 -3.48
CA ASP A 271 -2.86 -7.46 -3.47
C ASP A 271 -1.84 -7.90 -2.42
N TYR A 272 -0.55 -7.83 -2.78
CA TYR A 272 0.53 -8.35 -1.95
C TYR A 272 1.76 -7.46 -1.97
N ILE A 273 2.57 -7.59 -0.93
CA ILE A 273 3.97 -7.18 -0.88
C ILE A 273 4.78 -8.41 -0.48
N PHE A 274 5.45 -9.04 -1.45
CA PHE A 274 6.42 -10.11 -1.22
C PHE A 274 7.80 -9.52 -0.99
N THR A 275 8.60 -10.18 -0.16
CA THR A 275 9.95 -9.73 0.19
C THR A 275 10.97 -10.86 0.11
N LYS A 276 12.22 -10.49 -0.16
CA LYS A 276 13.39 -11.35 -0.04
C LYS A 276 14.50 -10.56 0.64
N ASN A 277 15.12 -11.12 1.69
CA ASN A 277 16.16 -10.50 2.48
C ASN A 277 15.74 -9.21 3.22
N PHE A 278 14.43 -9.09 3.53
CA PHE A 278 13.88 -8.07 4.41
C PHE A 278 13.19 -8.70 5.61
N GLN A 279 13.26 -8.04 6.75
CA GLN A 279 12.38 -8.24 7.89
C GLN A 279 11.16 -7.34 7.71
N VAL A 280 9.96 -7.86 7.91
CA VAL A 280 8.71 -7.09 7.87
C VAL A 280 8.33 -6.71 9.30
N LEU A 281 8.48 -5.44 9.64
CA LEU A 281 8.19 -4.93 10.98
C LEU A 281 6.70 -4.75 11.20
N TYR A 282 5.96 -4.42 10.13
CA TYR A 282 4.55 -4.08 10.16
C TYR A 282 3.91 -4.33 8.80
N TYR A 283 2.63 -4.76 8.81
CA TYR A 283 1.85 -4.98 7.59
C TYR A 283 0.40 -4.51 7.82
N ARG A 284 -0.15 -3.80 6.85
CA ARG A 284 -1.49 -3.21 6.96
C ARG A 284 -2.24 -3.23 5.64
N HIS A 285 -3.55 -3.53 5.70
CA HIS A 285 -4.51 -3.16 4.67
C HIS A 285 -5.22 -1.89 5.13
N ILE A 286 -5.11 -0.80 4.35
CA ILE A 286 -5.61 0.52 4.75
C ILE A 286 -7.06 0.66 4.30
N ASP A 287 -7.99 0.76 5.26
CA ASP A 287 -9.43 0.95 5.00
C ASP A 287 -9.87 2.40 5.25
N ASP A 288 -9.13 3.34 4.68
CA ASP A 288 -9.51 4.74 4.66
C ASP A 288 -10.62 4.98 3.63
N ARG A 289 -11.55 5.89 3.94
CA ARG A 289 -12.75 6.13 3.14
C ARG A 289 -12.87 7.58 2.68
N LEU A 290 -13.77 7.80 1.72
CA LEU A 290 -14.30 9.13 1.39
C LEU A 290 -15.14 9.67 2.55
N GLU A 291 -15.46 10.97 2.54
CA GLU A 291 -16.30 11.61 3.57
C GLU A 291 -17.71 11.00 3.65
N ASN A 292 -18.25 10.51 2.53
CA ASN A 292 -19.53 9.81 2.45
C ASN A 292 -19.46 8.32 2.80
N ASN A 293 -18.34 7.86 3.36
CA ASN A 293 -18.04 6.47 3.69
C ASN A 293 -17.85 5.52 2.50
N ASN A 294 -17.84 6.00 1.26
CA ASN A 294 -17.50 5.17 0.10
C ASN A 294 -16.00 4.85 0.05
N TYR A 295 -15.66 3.82 -0.70
CA TYR A 295 -14.27 3.44 -0.93
C TYR A 295 -13.56 4.45 -1.84
N ILE A 296 -12.25 4.63 -1.62
CA ILE A 296 -11.40 5.49 -2.46
C ILE A 296 -11.03 4.76 -3.77
N SER A 297 -10.91 3.44 -3.73
CA SER A 297 -10.73 2.53 -4.85
C SER A 297 -11.46 1.24 -4.56
N ASP A 298 -11.73 0.41 -5.59
CA ASP A 298 -12.26 -0.95 -5.41
C ASP A 298 -11.26 -1.93 -4.78
N HIS A 299 -10.04 -1.48 -4.53
CA HIS A 299 -9.02 -2.14 -3.73
C HIS A 299 -8.64 -1.30 -2.50
N LEU A 300 -8.09 -1.96 -1.48
CA LEU A 300 -7.44 -1.31 -0.35
C LEU A 300 -5.93 -1.23 -0.58
N PRO A 301 -5.27 -0.12 -0.21
CA PRO A 301 -3.81 -0.08 -0.22
C PRO A 301 -3.24 -1.09 0.76
N VAL A 302 -2.19 -1.78 0.34
CA VAL A 302 -1.36 -2.64 1.18
C VAL A 302 -0.08 -1.89 1.54
N MET A 303 0.23 -1.80 2.83
CA MET A 303 1.42 -1.13 3.31
C MET A 303 2.28 -2.07 4.17
N ALA A 304 3.59 -2.04 3.95
CA ALA A 304 4.57 -2.74 4.76
C ALA A 304 5.69 -1.80 5.19
N VAL A 305 6.17 -1.97 6.42
CA VAL A 305 7.41 -1.36 6.92
C VAL A 305 8.48 -2.43 6.94
N LEU A 306 9.52 -2.21 6.15
CA LEU A 306 10.59 -3.17 5.92
C LEU A 306 11.90 -2.65 6.50
N LYS A 307 12.67 -3.57 7.05
CA LYS A 307 14.06 -3.36 7.46
C LYS A 307 14.94 -4.43 6.84
N ARG A 308 16.14 -4.09 6.43
CA ARG A 308 17.08 -5.09 5.93
C ARG A 308 17.30 -6.18 6.98
N SER A 309 17.23 -7.44 6.55
CA SER A 309 17.66 -8.54 7.41
C SER A 309 19.16 -8.43 7.70
N PRO A 310 19.62 -8.67 8.93
CA PRO A 310 21.03 -8.83 9.19
C PRO A 310 21.61 -9.93 8.29
N ILE A 311 22.79 -9.67 7.72
CA ILE A 311 23.53 -10.67 6.90
C ILE A 311 24.11 -11.71 7.83
#